data_4b0ec0c5b13089385423c8667d347feb
#
_entry.id   4b0ec0c5b13089385423c8667d347feb
#
_cell.length_a   1.000
_cell.length_b   1.000
_cell.length_c   1.000
_cell.angle_alpha   90.00
_cell.angle_beta   90.00
_cell.angle_gamma   90.00
#
_symmetry.space_group_name_H-M   'P 1'
#
loop_
_entity.id
_entity.type
_entity.pdbx_description
1 polymer ?
#
loop_
_entity_poly.entity_id
_entity_poly.type
_entity_poly.pdbx_seq_one_letter_code
_entity_poly.pdbx_strand_id
1 'polypeptide(L)'
;MLLNKILRAVFYWPFRLTTTCTPIPYEPLKHIKIDHNRPIVYMTVSSSIGNLMCIERLTQKLGLPSPFSPLYINGKEYKRLCYLRRPGFFSSKGAKTCHISPILNSWFDVSEATGKDVQILPITVLWSRNPGYEGKALRGVNSATPSWRKFLMLIFSGRDNCTIIDDPVNALDFKKRVKARNKKHLMHRVIKLSFLKKARSIIGKPLPNRQMVIDALIKRPAILNAINEECKRTGLSTQDLEKKARSIYNVMVADTRYSLLKFLNSIITLVWKRIYHGQTILGAERVRKLVQTGHEIIYIPCHRSHMDYILLSFVIFHEGLPIPQVASGDNLNFFPVGQLIKRCGSYFIRRKMKGDTFYIALFNEYLSLLFERGYATEFFIEGGRSRTGRTLPPKTGMVAMTIQAQLRGLERPIAFIPTYLGYEHVSEVSSYMRELNGQSKAKESAKQLLGIFKRFRYYGRGYVTFGKPVVVTRFLNANVPNWRNDIDPTGLKRPDWLHETVNQLSRRLIINLNDAATINGINLCALAIMNVPDHAMSTGQLRKCLNLYIKLLKVDKDRRKSLPTSPADVLIQQALELNKFRVYDVGDDMKFVRPSHGQS
;
A
#
# COMPACT_ATOMS: atom_id res chain seq x y z
N MET A 1 -19.18 2.08 36.23
CA MET A 1 -18.21 1.03 35.93
C MET A 1 -18.88 -0.33 35.69
N LEU A 2 -19.82 -0.75 36.57
CA LEU A 2 -20.55 -2.03 36.49
C LEU A 2 -21.36 -2.20 35.18
N LEU A 3 -22.13 -1.17 34.78
CA LEU A 3 -22.92 -1.17 33.54
C LEU A 3 -22.06 -1.43 32.27
N ASN A 4 -20.86 -0.89 32.20
CA ASN A 4 -19.95 -1.14 31.08
C ASN A 4 -19.41 -2.59 31.08
N LYS A 5 -19.22 -3.20 32.26
CA LYS A 5 -18.83 -4.62 32.37
C LYS A 5 -19.94 -5.54 31.88
N ILE A 6 -21.20 -5.27 32.31
CA ILE A 6 -22.39 -6.04 31.90
C ILE A 6 -22.63 -5.89 30.38
N LEU A 7 -22.66 -4.67 29.88
CA LEU A 7 -22.83 -4.42 28.42
C LEU A 7 -21.74 -5.09 27.60
N ARG A 8 -20.50 -5.11 28.07
CA ARG A 8 -19.40 -5.82 27.40
C ARG A 8 -19.61 -7.33 27.38
N ALA A 9 -20.03 -7.92 28.49
CA ALA A 9 -20.32 -9.36 28.57
C ALA A 9 -21.45 -9.77 27.61
N VAL A 10 -22.55 -9.00 27.60
CA VAL A 10 -23.72 -9.26 26.73
C VAL A 10 -23.36 -9.09 25.22
N PHE A 11 -22.62 -8.05 24.86
CA PHE A 11 -22.29 -7.78 23.45
C PHE A 11 -21.01 -8.45 22.96
N TYR A 12 -20.26 -9.15 23.80
CA TYR A 12 -18.97 -9.76 23.43
C TYR A 12 -19.12 -10.81 22.31
N TRP A 13 -20.03 -11.75 22.46
CA TRP A 13 -20.24 -12.82 21.50
C TRP A 13 -20.80 -12.33 20.16
N PRO A 14 -21.88 -11.53 20.11
CA PRO A 14 -22.35 -10.95 18.84
C PRO A 14 -21.27 -10.13 18.15
N PHE A 15 -20.50 -9.35 18.90
CA PHE A 15 -19.40 -8.58 18.38
C PHE A 15 -18.30 -9.46 17.77
N ARG A 16 -17.93 -10.54 18.45
CA ARG A 16 -16.89 -11.46 17.98
C ARG A 16 -17.28 -12.16 16.68
N LEU A 17 -18.54 -12.48 16.50
CA LEU A 17 -19.08 -13.14 15.30
C LEU A 17 -19.18 -12.18 14.11
N THR A 18 -19.55 -10.93 14.36
CA THR A 18 -19.84 -9.95 13.29
C THR A 18 -18.64 -9.10 12.88
N THR A 19 -17.59 -9.01 13.72
CA THR A 19 -16.50 -8.05 13.55
C THR A 19 -15.15 -8.74 13.39
N THR A 20 -14.36 -8.35 12.39
CA THR A 20 -13.03 -8.95 12.13
C THR A 20 -11.87 -8.25 12.83
N CYS A 21 -11.95 -6.97 13.17
CA CYS A 21 -10.87 -6.15 13.77
C CYS A 21 -9.51 -6.37 13.08
N THR A 22 -9.40 -5.89 11.86
CA THR A 22 -8.14 -5.99 11.11
C THR A 22 -7.15 -4.92 11.58
N PRO A 23 -5.96 -5.29 12.08
CA PRO A 23 -4.94 -4.32 12.47
C PRO A 23 -4.32 -3.63 11.25
N ILE A 24 -3.97 -2.37 11.39
CA ILE A 24 -3.15 -1.61 10.45
C ILE A 24 -1.98 -0.99 11.22
N PRO A 25 -0.74 -1.29 10.85
CA PRO A 25 -0.29 -2.22 9.80
C PRO A 25 -0.68 -3.68 10.07
N TYR A 26 -0.61 -4.55 9.06
CA TYR A 26 -1.10 -5.94 9.16
C TYR A 26 -0.42 -6.74 10.28
N GLU A 27 0.88 -6.56 10.48
CA GLU A 27 1.67 -7.14 11.58
C GLU A 27 2.27 -6.02 12.45
N PRO A 28 1.49 -5.40 13.37
CA PRO A 28 1.91 -4.19 14.06
C PRO A 28 3.22 -4.34 14.83
N LEU A 29 3.43 -5.47 15.50
CA LEU A 29 4.63 -5.70 16.33
C LEU A 29 5.93 -5.78 15.53
N LYS A 30 5.86 -6.07 14.22
CA LYS A 30 7.05 -6.03 13.34
C LYS A 30 7.44 -4.60 12.96
N HIS A 31 6.47 -3.67 12.98
CA HIS A 31 6.64 -2.30 12.50
C HIS A 31 6.74 -1.28 13.63
N ILE A 32 6.10 -1.56 14.77
CA ILE A 32 5.98 -0.66 15.92
C ILE A 32 6.88 -1.15 17.02
N LYS A 33 7.78 -0.29 17.47
CA LYS A 33 8.70 -0.62 18.57
C LYS A 33 8.03 -0.35 19.92
N ILE A 34 7.42 -1.36 20.50
CA ILE A 34 6.84 -1.32 21.84
C ILE A 34 7.85 -1.93 22.83
N ASP A 35 8.16 -1.20 23.88
CA ASP A 35 8.99 -1.69 24.98
C ASP A 35 8.09 -2.27 26.07
N HIS A 36 8.06 -3.58 26.21
CA HIS A 36 7.21 -4.29 27.19
C HIS A 36 7.63 -4.04 28.65
N ASN A 37 8.84 -3.53 28.89
CA ASN A 37 9.34 -3.23 30.22
C ASN A 37 8.89 -1.85 30.75
N ARG A 38 8.18 -1.09 29.92
CA ARG A 38 7.69 0.25 30.25
C ARG A 38 6.16 0.26 30.33
N PRO A 39 5.58 1.12 31.19
CA PRO A 39 4.13 1.23 31.29
C PRO A 39 3.50 1.62 29.95
N ILE A 40 2.48 0.86 29.52
CA ILE A 40 1.74 1.08 28.27
C ILE A 40 0.36 1.63 28.60
N VAL A 41 -0.01 2.74 27.97
CA VAL A 41 -1.34 3.36 28.05
C VAL A 41 -1.89 3.65 26.66
N TYR A 42 -3.21 3.81 26.55
CA TYR A 42 -3.89 3.91 25.26
C TYR A 42 -4.61 5.24 25.11
N MET A 43 -4.55 5.80 23.91
CA MET A 43 -5.28 7.00 23.55
C MET A 43 -6.15 6.76 22.30
N THR A 44 -7.45 7.11 22.37
CA THR A 44 -8.38 6.96 21.26
C THR A 44 -9.32 8.16 21.11
N VAL A 45 -9.98 8.26 19.96
CA VAL A 45 -10.90 9.37 19.68
C VAL A 45 -12.23 9.22 20.41
N SER A 46 -12.75 8.00 20.52
CA SER A 46 -14.13 7.76 20.99
C SER A 46 -14.22 6.54 21.90
N SER A 47 -14.97 6.70 23.00
CA SER A 47 -15.28 5.64 23.96
C SER A 47 -16.55 4.85 23.62
N SER A 48 -16.98 4.81 22.34
CA SER A 48 -18.12 3.95 21.98
C SER A 48 -17.81 2.49 22.29
N ILE A 49 -18.81 1.73 22.74
CA ILE A 49 -18.67 0.31 23.13
C ILE A 49 -17.95 -0.48 22.04
N GLY A 50 -18.37 -0.32 20.78
CA GLY A 50 -17.72 -0.99 19.64
C GLY A 50 -16.25 -0.63 19.50
N ASN A 51 -15.86 0.65 19.62
CA ASN A 51 -14.44 1.03 19.54
C ASN A 51 -13.64 0.39 20.67
N LEU A 52 -14.18 0.41 21.88
CA LEU A 52 -13.50 -0.17 23.05
C LEU A 52 -13.30 -1.67 22.90
N MET A 53 -14.30 -2.38 22.37
CA MET A 53 -14.20 -3.82 22.09
C MET A 53 -13.17 -4.12 20.98
N CYS A 54 -13.09 -3.28 19.94
CA CYS A 54 -12.05 -3.40 18.92
C CYS A 54 -10.64 -3.24 19.51
N ILE A 55 -10.45 -2.23 20.38
CA ILE A 55 -9.17 -1.97 21.03
C ILE A 55 -8.79 -3.15 21.93
N GLU A 56 -9.72 -3.65 22.74
CA GLU A 56 -9.48 -4.79 23.62
C GLU A 56 -9.10 -6.05 22.82
N ARG A 57 -9.83 -6.33 21.74
CA ARG A 57 -9.53 -7.47 20.88
C ARG A 57 -8.17 -7.34 20.20
N LEU A 58 -7.79 -6.12 19.79
CA LEU A 58 -6.48 -5.86 19.22
C LEU A 58 -5.38 -6.09 20.27
N THR A 59 -5.53 -5.53 21.47
CA THR A 59 -4.53 -5.66 22.53
C THR A 59 -4.35 -7.12 22.96
N GLN A 60 -5.45 -7.88 23.10
CA GLN A 60 -5.39 -9.33 23.35
C GLN A 60 -4.63 -10.09 22.26
N LYS A 61 -4.93 -9.79 20.99
CA LYS A 61 -4.24 -10.41 19.84
C LYS A 61 -2.75 -10.12 19.80
N LEU A 62 -2.34 -8.97 20.30
CA LEU A 62 -0.94 -8.51 20.32
C LEU A 62 -0.21 -8.85 21.63
N GLY A 63 -0.85 -9.54 22.59
CA GLY A 63 -0.26 -9.81 23.89
C GLY A 63 -0.02 -8.55 24.75
N LEU A 64 -0.75 -7.46 24.48
CA LEU A 64 -0.63 -6.20 25.20
C LEU A 64 -1.63 -6.14 26.37
N PRO A 65 -1.35 -5.35 27.43
CA PRO A 65 -2.24 -5.19 28.56
C PRO A 65 -3.64 -4.72 28.14
N SER A 66 -4.70 -5.22 28.79
CA SER A 66 -6.07 -4.76 28.50
C SER A 66 -6.21 -3.25 28.74
N PRO A 67 -6.86 -2.50 27.83
CA PRO A 67 -7.11 -1.07 28.02
C PRO A 67 -7.99 -0.75 29.24
N PHE A 68 -8.66 -1.76 29.77
CA PHE A 68 -9.56 -1.64 30.93
C PHE A 68 -8.93 -2.11 32.24
N SER A 69 -7.77 -2.77 32.18
CA SER A 69 -7.00 -3.07 33.38
C SER A 69 -6.39 -1.77 33.92
N PRO A 70 -6.45 -1.53 35.23
CA PRO A 70 -5.78 -0.41 35.83
C PRO A 70 -4.25 -0.55 35.73
N LEU A 71 -3.57 0.56 35.76
CA LEU A 71 -2.13 0.62 35.89
C LEU A 71 -1.80 0.86 37.35
N TYR A 72 -1.19 -0.11 38.01
CA TYR A 72 -0.75 0.01 39.42
C TYR A 72 0.72 0.43 39.45
N ILE A 73 1.00 1.56 40.13
CA ILE A 73 2.33 2.08 40.30
C ILE A 73 2.43 2.68 41.72
N ASN A 74 3.41 2.22 42.49
CA ASN A 74 3.63 2.65 43.88
C ASN A 74 2.35 2.61 44.73
N GLY A 75 1.54 1.54 44.59
CA GLY A 75 0.30 1.35 45.32
C GLY A 75 -0.89 2.20 44.87
N LYS A 76 -0.72 3.08 43.85
CA LYS A 76 -1.82 3.89 43.29
C LYS A 76 -2.35 3.32 41.98
N GLU A 77 -3.66 3.44 41.81
CA GLU A 77 -4.38 3.00 40.60
C GLU A 77 -4.50 4.16 39.62
N TYR A 78 -4.06 3.93 38.37
CA TYR A 78 -4.15 4.88 37.27
C TYR A 78 -4.95 4.32 36.09
N LYS A 79 -5.68 5.18 35.37
CA LYS A 79 -6.42 4.79 34.18
C LYS A 79 -5.46 4.55 33.01
N ARG A 80 -5.59 3.39 32.38
CA ARG A 80 -4.78 3.00 31.21
C ARG A 80 -5.32 3.52 29.89
N LEU A 81 -6.58 3.99 29.83
CA LEU A 81 -7.25 4.45 28.61
C LEU A 81 -7.73 5.90 28.73
N CYS A 82 -7.36 6.70 27.73
CA CYS A 82 -7.83 8.06 27.50
C CYS A 82 -8.61 8.16 26.20
N TYR A 83 -9.69 8.94 26.16
CA TYR A 83 -10.49 9.17 24.96
C TYR A 83 -10.96 10.63 24.89
N LEU A 84 -11.03 11.15 23.65
CA LEU A 84 -11.36 12.57 23.42
C LEU A 84 -12.84 12.86 23.52
N ARG A 85 -13.71 11.88 23.21
CA ARG A 85 -15.17 12.05 23.16
C ARG A 85 -15.89 10.84 23.69
N ARG A 86 -17.00 11.10 24.38
CA ARG A 86 -17.95 10.08 24.81
C ARG A 86 -19.26 10.27 24.03
N PRO A 87 -19.58 9.39 23.07
CA PRO A 87 -20.83 9.47 22.31
C PRO A 87 -22.02 9.09 23.20
N GLY A 88 -23.17 9.75 22.99
CA GLY A 88 -24.44 9.31 23.56
C GLY A 88 -24.88 7.97 22.98
N PHE A 89 -25.76 7.26 23.68
CA PHE A 89 -26.28 5.97 23.22
C PHE A 89 -27.25 6.17 22.04
N PHE A 90 -28.21 7.08 22.17
CA PHE A 90 -29.26 7.33 21.18
C PHE A 90 -29.06 8.55 20.32
N SER A 91 -28.33 9.55 20.77
CA SER A 91 -28.20 10.84 20.08
C SER A 91 -26.75 11.25 19.81
N SER A 92 -26.51 11.77 18.60
CA SER A 92 -25.23 12.41 18.25
C SER A 92 -25.02 13.77 18.92
N LYS A 93 -26.13 14.49 19.23
CA LYS A 93 -26.09 15.81 19.90
C LYS A 93 -25.58 15.72 21.35
N GLY A 94 -25.63 14.53 21.97
CA GLY A 94 -25.12 14.27 23.31
C GLY A 94 -23.65 13.85 23.41
N ALA A 95 -22.87 13.92 22.34
CA ALA A 95 -21.45 13.55 22.40
C ALA A 95 -20.65 14.59 23.20
N LYS A 96 -20.36 14.26 24.47
CA LYS A 96 -19.59 15.11 25.37
C LYS A 96 -18.10 15.05 25.04
N THR A 97 -17.46 16.22 24.96
CA THR A 97 -16.00 16.32 24.93
C THR A 97 -15.45 15.99 26.32
N CYS A 98 -14.49 15.08 26.39
CA CYS A 98 -13.90 14.68 27.66
C CYS A 98 -12.69 15.56 28.02
N HIS A 99 -12.59 15.93 29.28
CA HIS A 99 -11.39 16.58 29.79
C HIS A 99 -10.27 15.54 29.92
N ILE A 100 -9.31 15.59 29.00
CA ILE A 100 -8.19 14.63 28.93
C ILE A 100 -7.03 15.01 29.84
N SER A 101 -6.93 16.30 30.22
CA SER A 101 -5.81 16.82 31.00
C SER A 101 -5.55 16.09 32.31
N PRO A 102 -6.57 15.72 33.13
CA PRO A 102 -6.29 15.00 34.38
C PRO A 102 -5.66 13.63 34.15
N ILE A 103 -6.09 12.90 33.10
CA ILE A 103 -5.55 11.58 32.78
C ILE A 103 -4.12 11.72 32.21
N LEU A 104 -3.88 12.70 31.35
CA LEU A 104 -2.55 12.95 30.80
C LEU A 104 -1.58 13.41 31.89
N ASN A 105 -2.00 14.29 32.79
CA ASN A 105 -1.17 14.71 33.91
C ASN A 105 -0.80 13.53 34.80
N SER A 106 -1.75 12.65 35.11
CA SER A 106 -1.44 11.45 35.90
C SER A 106 -0.41 10.55 35.22
N TRP A 107 -0.40 10.46 33.89
CA TRP A 107 0.64 9.71 33.15
C TRP A 107 2.00 10.41 33.16
N PHE A 108 1.99 11.75 33.14
CA PHE A 108 3.23 12.54 33.28
C PHE A 108 3.84 12.37 34.69
N ASP A 109 2.97 12.44 35.72
CA ASP A 109 3.40 12.25 37.12
C ASP A 109 3.97 10.85 37.35
N VAL A 110 3.33 9.83 36.73
CA VAL A 110 3.85 8.45 36.76
C VAL A 110 5.22 8.35 36.11
N SER A 111 5.40 8.97 34.93
CA SER A 111 6.69 8.95 34.23
C SER A 111 7.81 9.60 35.05
N GLU A 112 7.49 10.71 35.75
CA GLU A 112 8.43 11.44 36.60
C GLU A 112 8.75 10.66 37.90
N ALA A 113 7.72 10.06 38.51
CA ALA A 113 7.88 9.34 39.76
C ALA A 113 8.61 7.99 39.64
N THR A 114 8.51 7.32 38.50
CA THR A 114 9.09 5.98 38.27
C THR A 114 10.44 6.01 37.56
N GLY A 115 10.85 7.15 37.00
CA GLY A 115 12.00 7.23 36.09
C GLY A 115 11.83 6.46 34.79
N LYS A 116 10.70 5.73 34.61
CA LYS A 116 10.35 4.99 33.40
C LYS A 116 9.26 5.74 32.64
N ASP A 117 9.62 6.31 31.49
CA ASP A 117 8.67 7.09 30.69
C ASP A 117 7.50 6.22 30.18
N VAL A 118 6.27 6.68 30.42
CA VAL A 118 5.04 5.99 29.99
C VAL A 118 4.91 6.04 28.46
N GLN A 119 4.61 4.92 27.85
CA GLN A 119 4.35 4.82 26.41
C GLN A 119 2.86 5.01 26.11
N ILE A 120 2.53 6.08 25.42
CA ILE A 120 1.17 6.37 24.95
C ILE A 120 1.01 5.76 23.57
N LEU A 121 0.14 4.75 23.43
CA LEU A 121 -0.20 4.12 22.15
C LEU A 121 -1.48 4.75 21.59
N PRO A 122 -1.40 5.55 20.50
CA PRO A 122 -2.57 6.07 19.84
C PRO A 122 -3.25 4.95 19.03
N ILE A 123 -4.55 4.74 19.26
CA ILE A 123 -5.34 3.74 18.53
C ILE A 123 -6.55 4.40 17.88
N THR A 124 -6.70 4.23 16.57
CA THR A 124 -7.84 4.72 15.80
C THR A 124 -8.66 3.54 15.28
N VAL A 125 -9.95 3.52 15.57
CA VAL A 125 -10.88 2.52 15.03
C VAL A 125 -11.67 3.14 13.88
N LEU A 126 -11.54 2.55 12.70
CA LEU A 126 -12.32 2.88 11.51
C LEU A 126 -13.34 1.79 11.23
N TRP A 127 -14.61 2.16 11.09
CA TRP A 127 -15.72 1.24 10.84
C TRP A 127 -15.89 0.88 9.37
N SER A 128 -15.33 1.69 8.48
CA SER A 128 -15.22 1.42 7.07
C SER A 128 -14.06 2.23 6.47
N ARG A 129 -13.42 1.67 5.49
CA ARG A 129 -12.41 2.34 4.65
C ARG A 129 -13.02 2.90 3.36
N ASN A 130 -14.35 2.82 3.21
CA ASN A 130 -15.02 3.38 2.03
C ASN A 130 -14.82 4.90 1.98
N PRO A 131 -14.12 5.42 0.98
CA PRO A 131 -13.90 6.85 0.85
C PRO A 131 -15.14 7.63 0.38
N GLY A 132 -16.22 6.92 0.02
CA GLY A 132 -17.40 7.53 -0.62
C GLY A 132 -17.15 7.86 -2.08
N TYR A 133 -18.09 8.59 -2.68
CA TYR A 133 -18.01 9.07 -4.06
C TYR A 133 -18.06 10.58 -4.11
N GLU A 134 -17.41 11.20 -5.08
CA GLU A 134 -17.49 12.63 -5.35
C GLU A 134 -18.95 13.07 -5.58
N GLY A 135 -19.32 14.22 -5.06
CA GLY A 135 -20.69 14.76 -5.18
C GLY A 135 -21.74 14.07 -4.31
N LYS A 136 -21.39 13.02 -3.55
CA LYS A 136 -22.31 12.37 -2.61
C LYS A 136 -21.84 12.61 -1.18
N ALA A 137 -22.77 13.04 -0.31
CA ALA A 137 -22.48 13.20 1.11
C ALA A 137 -21.95 11.89 1.71
N LEU A 138 -20.79 11.95 2.37
CA LEU A 138 -20.25 10.81 3.10
C LEU A 138 -21.23 10.38 4.19
N ARG A 139 -21.92 9.26 4.00
CA ARG A 139 -22.70 8.56 5.04
C ARG A 139 -21.78 7.78 5.99
N GLY A 140 -20.60 8.36 6.30
CA GLY A 140 -19.60 7.72 7.13
C GLY A 140 -19.93 7.80 8.63
N VAL A 141 -19.44 6.83 9.39
CA VAL A 141 -19.48 6.84 10.84
C VAL A 141 -18.40 7.79 11.34
N ASN A 142 -18.80 8.97 11.79
CA ASN A 142 -17.90 9.89 12.47
C ASN A 142 -17.85 9.61 13.98
N SER A 143 -16.96 10.27 14.70
CA SER A 143 -16.80 10.11 16.15
C SER A 143 -18.05 10.49 16.95
N ALA A 144 -18.97 11.25 16.37
CA ALA A 144 -20.22 11.69 16.99
C ALA A 144 -21.43 10.78 16.68
N THR A 145 -21.27 9.75 15.85
CA THR A 145 -22.36 8.83 15.51
C THR A 145 -22.87 8.12 16.78
N PRO A 146 -24.20 8.03 17.01
CA PRO A 146 -24.77 7.34 18.16
C PRO A 146 -24.34 5.89 18.28
N SER A 147 -24.20 5.37 19.51
CA SER A 147 -23.69 4.02 19.75
C SER A 147 -24.58 2.93 19.15
N TRP A 148 -25.91 3.08 19.15
CA TRP A 148 -26.84 2.13 18.54
C TRP A 148 -26.72 2.05 17.02
N ARG A 149 -26.51 3.20 16.34
CA ARG A 149 -26.22 3.23 14.89
C ARG A 149 -24.91 2.54 14.55
N LYS A 150 -23.90 2.74 15.38
CA LYS A 150 -22.64 2.01 15.26
C LYS A 150 -22.84 0.51 15.44
N PHE A 151 -23.71 0.12 16.36
CA PHE A 151 -24.05 -1.29 16.57
C PHE A 151 -24.78 -1.91 15.36
N LEU A 152 -25.74 -1.23 14.76
CA LEU A 152 -26.36 -1.71 13.52
C LEU A 152 -25.33 -1.80 12.37
N MET A 153 -24.45 -0.82 12.25
CA MET A 153 -23.36 -0.87 11.25
C MET A 153 -22.37 -2.01 11.53
N LEU A 154 -22.19 -2.45 12.77
CA LEU A 154 -21.43 -3.65 13.12
C LEU A 154 -21.98 -4.91 12.46
N ILE A 155 -23.29 -5.08 12.51
CA ILE A 155 -23.97 -6.25 11.94
C ILE A 155 -23.79 -6.28 10.42
N PHE A 156 -23.94 -5.13 9.74
CA PHE A 156 -23.90 -5.04 8.28
C PHE A 156 -22.51 -4.76 7.68
N SER A 157 -21.63 -4.09 8.41
CA SER A 157 -20.32 -3.63 7.92
C SER A 157 -19.14 -4.03 8.80
N GLY A 158 -19.34 -4.78 9.84
CA GLY A 158 -18.31 -5.12 10.85
C GLY A 158 -17.08 -5.85 10.31
N ARG A 159 -17.21 -6.48 9.15
CA ARG A 159 -16.07 -7.10 8.45
C ARG A 159 -15.16 -6.11 7.72
N ASP A 160 -15.54 -4.83 7.65
CA ASP A 160 -14.75 -3.74 7.06
C ASP A 160 -14.08 -2.87 8.13
N ASN A 161 -14.10 -3.32 9.37
CA ASN A 161 -13.47 -2.63 10.48
C ASN A 161 -11.97 -2.79 10.44
N CYS A 162 -11.25 -1.68 10.61
CA CYS A 162 -9.82 -1.70 10.82
C CYS A 162 -9.44 -0.87 12.05
N THR A 163 -8.46 -1.38 12.77
CA THR A 163 -7.94 -0.75 13.98
C THR A 163 -6.49 -0.37 13.74
N ILE A 164 -6.24 0.93 13.65
CA ILE A 164 -4.93 1.51 13.39
C ILE A 164 -4.22 1.67 14.72
N ILE A 165 -3.03 1.11 14.80
CA ILE A 165 -2.12 1.33 15.92
C ILE A 165 -0.91 2.12 15.42
N ASP A 166 -0.52 3.13 16.18
CA ASP A 166 0.57 4.04 15.85
C ASP A 166 1.81 3.78 16.68
N ASP A 167 2.93 4.35 16.25
CA ASP A 167 4.15 4.36 17.05
C ASP A 167 3.88 4.95 18.42
N PRO A 168 4.44 4.35 19.48
CA PRO A 168 4.28 4.85 20.84
C PRO A 168 4.88 6.24 20.96
N VAL A 169 4.18 7.11 21.65
CA VAL A 169 4.64 8.46 22.00
C VAL A 169 5.04 8.45 23.46
N ASN A 170 6.26 8.86 23.76
CA ASN A 170 6.75 9.01 25.12
C ASN A 170 6.00 10.14 25.83
N ALA A 171 5.51 9.89 27.05
CA ALA A 171 4.70 10.85 27.79
C ALA A 171 5.48 12.14 28.12
N LEU A 172 6.75 12.05 28.50
CA LEU A 172 7.59 13.21 28.78
C LEU A 172 7.91 14.03 27.55
N ASP A 173 8.17 13.39 26.41
CA ASP A 173 8.35 14.10 25.13
C ASP A 173 7.05 14.80 24.70
N PHE A 174 5.92 14.16 24.94
CA PHE A 174 4.62 14.76 24.68
C PHE A 174 4.36 15.96 25.59
N LYS A 175 4.70 15.86 26.90
CA LYS A 175 4.64 16.94 27.88
C LYS A 175 5.46 18.16 27.42
N LYS A 176 6.72 17.95 26.99
CA LYS A 176 7.60 19.01 26.47
C LYS A 176 6.98 19.73 25.27
N ARG A 177 6.46 18.98 24.28
CA ARG A 177 5.82 19.54 23.09
C ARG A 177 4.56 20.34 23.40
N VAL A 178 3.80 19.94 24.41
CA VAL A 178 2.58 20.64 24.85
C VAL A 178 2.92 21.91 25.61
N LYS A 179 3.92 21.87 26.52
CA LYS A 179 4.40 23.05 27.28
C LYS A 179 4.97 24.12 26.36
N ALA A 180 5.78 23.76 25.36
CA ALA A 180 6.41 24.68 24.42
C ALA A 180 5.39 25.50 23.60
N ARG A 181 4.14 25.05 23.50
CA ARG A 181 3.08 25.74 22.76
C ARG A 181 2.13 26.59 23.61
N ASN A 182 2.33 26.64 24.91
CA ASN A 182 1.62 27.45 25.91
C ASN A 182 0.07 27.53 25.80
N LYS A 183 -0.59 26.50 25.23
CA LYS A 183 -2.02 26.55 24.88
C LYS A 183 -2.74 25.25 25.26
N LYS A 184 -3.10 25.10 26.54
CA LYS A 184 -3.88 23.93 27.04
C LYS A 184 -5.15 23.65 26.21
N HIS A 185 -5.82 24.68 25.71
CA HIS A 185 -7.02 24.56 24.84
C HIS A 185 -6.74 23.98 23.45
N LEU A 186 -5.53 24.17 22.91
CA LEU A 186 -5.15 23.61 21.62
C LEU A 186 -4.80 22.14 21.66
N MET A 187 -4.44 21.59 22.82
CA MET A 187 -4.02 20.18 22.95
C MET A 187 -5.07 19.22 22.44
N HIS A 188 -6.32 19.36 22.89
CA HIS A 188 -7.44 18.53 22.42
C HIS A 188 -7.62 18.63 20.89
N ARG A 189 -7.53 19.85 20.35
CA ARG A 189 -7.66 20.10 18.91
C ARG A 189 -6.51 19.48 18.13
N VAL A 190 -5.28 19.63 18.59
CA VAL A 190 -4.07 19.06 17.95
C VAL A 190 -4.14 17.53 17.92
N ILE A 191 -4.46 16.91 19.05
CA ILE A 191 -4.61 15.45 19.13
C ILE A 191 -5.73 14.98 18.18
N LYS A 192 -6.90 15.65 18.21
CA LYS A 192 -8.01 15.31 17.32
C LYS A 192 -7.64 15.44 15.84
N LEU A 193 -6.92 16.52 15.47
CA LEU A 193 -6.46 16.72 14.09
C LEU A 193 -5.46 15.65 13.66
N SER A 194 -4.56 15.21 14.55
CA SER A 194 -3.63 14.11 14.28
C SER A 194 -4.38 12.82 13.95
N PHE A 195 -5.35 12.43 14.77
CA PHE A 195 -6.21 11.27 14.50
C PHE A 195 -7.01 11.39 13.20
N LEU A 196 -7.58 12.57 12.92
CA LEU A 196 -8.33 12.83 11.68
C LEU A 196 -7.43 12.76 10.44
N LYS A 197 -6.23 13.34 10.51
CA LYS A 197 -5.25 13.29 9.43
C LYS A 197 -4.88 11.85 9.11
N LYS A 198 -4.67 11.04 10.14
CA LYS A 198 -4.35 9.63 10.01
C LYS A 198 -5.50 8.81 9.43
N ALA A 199 -6.71 9.01 9.93
CA ALA A 199 -7.90 8.36 9.37
C ALA A 199 -8.08 8.70 7.88
N ARG A 200 -7.92 9.97 7.50
CA ARG A 200 -8.01 10.42 6.10
C ARG A 200 -6.92 9.82 5.22
N SER A 201 -5.70 9.66 5.72
CA SER A 201 -4.62 9.07 4.94
C SER A 201 -4.88 7.59 4.57
N ILE A 202 -5.69 6.88 5.37
CA ILE A 202 -6.05 5.48 5.14
C ILE A 202 -7.34 5.33 4.33
N ILE A 203 -8.34 6.17 4.60
CA ILE A 203 -9.59 6.18 3.86
C ILE A 203 -9.35 6.65 2.41
N GLY A 204 -8.44 7.60 2.22
CA GLY A 204 -8.14 8.19 0.91
C GLY A 204 -9.14 9.26 0.49
N LYS A 205 -9.09 9.60 -0.79
CA LYS A 205 -9.97 10.58 -1.44
C LYS A 205 -11.30 9.91 -1.84
N PRO A 206 -12.42 10.66 -1.87
CA PRO A 206 -13.67 10.17 -2.43
C PRO A 206 -13.45 9.61 -3.85
N LEU A 207 -14.05 8.46 -4.14
CA LEU A 207 -13.90 7.83 -5.46
C LEU A 207 -14.52 8.72 -6.55
N PRO A 208 -13.88 8.83 -7.73
CA PRO A 208 -14.39 9.65 -8.80
C PRO A 208 -15.70 9.09 -9.34
N ASN A 209 -16.66 9.96 -9.65
CA ASN A 209 -17.79 9.59 -10.47
C ASN A 209 -17.34 9.63 -11.93
N ARG A 210 -17.35 8.48 -12.61
CA ARG A 210 -16.84 8.33 -13.97
C ARG A 210 -17.44 9.35 -14.95
N GLN A 211 -18.77 9.53 -14.92
CA GLN A 211 -19.42 10.45 -15.83
C GLN A 211 -19.00 11.90 -15.56
N MET A 212 -18.97 12.31 -14.29
CA MET A 212 -18.49 13.65 -13.91
C MET A 212 -17.03 13.89 -14.31
N VAL A 213 -16.20 12.83 -14.28
CA VAL A 213 -14.81 12.93 -14.74
C VAL A 213 -14.75 13.18 -16.24
N ILE A 214 -15.51 12.42 -17.03
CA ILE A 214 -15.55 12.58 -18.50
C ILE A 214 -16.05 13.97 -18.87
N ASP A 215 -17.14 14.43 -18.26
CA ASP A 215 -17.71 15.75 -18.52
C ASP A 215 -16.76 16.88 -18.13
N ALA A 216 -16.01 16.73 -17.03
CA ALA A 216 -14.99 17.70 -16.64
C ALA A 216 -13.81 17.73 -17.61
N LEU A 217 -13.39 16.56 -18.12
CA LEU A 217 -12.28 16.45 -19.08
C LEU A 217 -12.62 17.11 -20.42
N ILE A 218 -13.79 16.85 -20.97
CA ILE A 218 -14.19 17.42 -22.27
C ILE A 218 -14.21 18.94 -22.26
N LYS A 219 -14.53 19.56 -21.11
CA LYS A 219 -14.57 21.01 -20.95
C LYS A 219 -13.21 21.66 -20.71
N ARG A 220 -12.13 20.89 -20.64
CA ARG A 220 -10.78 21.45 -20.40
C ARG A 220 -10.26 22.19 -21.64
N PRO A 221 -9.63 23.37 -21.46
CA PRO A 221 -9.09 24.15 -22.58
C PRO A 221 -8.13 23.33 -23.46
N ALA A 222 -7.27 22.53 -22.87
CA ALA A 222 -6.32 21.69 -23.61
C ALA A 222 -7.04 20.63 -24.50
N ILE A 223 -8.18 20.11 -24.04
CA ILE A 223 -8.98 19.16 -24.86
C ILE A 223 -9.72 19.90 -25.98
N LEU A 224 -10.28 21.06 -25.70
CA LEU A 224 -10.93 21.88 -26.73
C LEU A 224 -9.92 22.27 -27.82
N ASN A 225 -8.69 22.65 -27.44
CA ASN A 225 -7.61 22.92 -28.39
C ASN A 225 -7.24 21.69 -29.20
N ALA A 226 -7.10 20.52 -28.55
CA ALA A 226 -6.80 19.26 -29.24
C ALA A 226 -7.92 18.85 -30.23
N ILE A 227 -9.18 19.09 -29.89
CA ILE A 227 -10.32 18.88 -30.80
C ILE A 227 -10.19 19.83 -32.01
N ASN A 228 -9.91 21.13 -31.80
CA ASN A 228 -9.78 22.10 -32.87
C ASN A 228 -8.61 21.78 -33.81
N GLU A 229 -7.46 21.37 -33.28
CA GLU A 229 -6.32 20.91 -34.08
C GLU A 229 -6.64 19.67 -34.90
N GLU A 230 -7.33 18.71 -34.29
CA GLU A 230 -7.74 17.47 -34.98
C GLU A 230 -8.81 17.76 -36.03
N CYS A 231 -9.72 18.74 -35.82
CA CYS A 231 -10.66 19.22 -36.85
C CYS A 231 -9.92 19.73 -38.09
N LYS A 232 -8.90 20.59 -37.88
CA LYS A 232 -8.09 21.11 -38.98
C LYS A 232 -7.33 20.02 -39.72
N ARG A 233 -6.88 18.99 -39.00
CA ARG A 233 -6.11 17.87 -39.57
C ARG A 233 -6.97 16.88 -40.36
N THR A 234 -8.19 16.61 -39.89
CA THR A 234 -9.04 15.52 -40.42
C THR A 234 -10.24 16.00 -41.23
N GLY A 235 -10.62 17.28 -41.12
CA GLY A 235 -11.83 17.82 -41.73
C GLY A 235 -13.15 17.41 -41.05
N LEU A 236 -13.07 16.65 -39.93
CA LEU A 236 -14.25 16.23 -39.17
C LEU A 236 -14.86 17.39 -38.38
N SER A 237 -16.16 17.31 -38.11
CA SER A 237 -16.84 18.32 -37.29
C SER A 237 -16.39 18.28 -35.82
N THR A 238 -16.46 19.42 -35.14
CA THR A 238 -16.17 19.50 -33.69
C THR A 238 -17.05 18.56 -32.88
N GLN A 239 -18.32 18.40 -33.28
CA GLN A 239 -19.27 17.50 -32.62
C GLN A 239 -18.85 16.02 -32.73
N ASP A 240 -18.39 15.59 -33.93
CA ASP A 240 -17.95 14.21 -34.15
C ASP A 240 -16.65 13.90 -33.39
N LEU A 241 -15.75 14.88 -33.30
CA LEU A 241 -14.52 14.73 -32.54
C LEU A 241 -14.78 14.77 -31.01
N GLU A 242 -15.76 15.52 -30.54
CA GLU A 242 -16.20 15.44 -29.15
C GLU A 242 -16.80 14.07 -28.82
N LYS A 243 -17.65 13.52 -29.69
CA LYS A 243 -18.17 12.14 -29.56
C LYS A 243 -17.03 11.12 -29.55
N LYS A 244 -16.03 11.28 -30.44
CA LYS A 244 -14.83 10.43 -30.47
C LYS A 244 -14.03 10.53 -29.17
N ALA A 245 -13.82 11.74 -28.63
CA ALA A 245 -13.14 11.96 -27.36
C ALA A 245 -13.90 11.29 -26.18
N ARG A 246 -15.24 11.46 -26.13
CA ARG A 246 -16.09 10.79 -25.14
C ARG A 246 -16.02 9.25 -25.25
N SER A 247 -15.99 8.72 -26.45
CA SER A 247 -15.82 7.28 -26.69
C SER A 247 -14.48 6.78 -26.17
N ILE A 248 -13.38 7.50 -26.44
CA ILE A 248 -12.04 7.17 -25.93
C ILE A 248 -12.03 7.22 -24.40
N TYR A 249 -12.58 8.26 -23.78
CA TYR A 249 -12.67 8.36 -22.33
C TYR A 249 -13.57 7.27 -21.70
N ASN A 250 -14.63 6.87 -22.40
CA ASN A 250 -15.47 5.74 -21.99
C ASN A 250 -14.70 4.41 -21.95
N VAL A 251 -13.67 4.23 -22.75
CA VAL A 251 -12.77 3.09 -22.64
C VAL A 251 -11.73 3.33 -21.55
N MET A 252 -11.11 4.49 -21.53
CA MET A 252 -9.95 4.84 -20.71
C MET A 252 -10.29 4.95 -19.21
N VAL A 253 -11.29 5.76 -18.85
CA VAL A 253 -11.55 6.18 -17.46
C VAL A 253 -12.00 5.01 -16.59
N ALA A 254 -11.40 4.86 -15.42
CA ALA A 254 -11.78 3.86 -14.41
C ALA A 254 -13.20 4.08 -13.85
N ASP A 255 -13.85 3.01 -13.39
CA ASP A 255 -15.18 3.02 -12.73
C ASP A 255 -15.06 2.37 -11.33
N THR A 256 -14.23 2.90 -10.47
CA THR A 256 -13.88 2.27 -9.20
C THR A 256 -15.10 2.09 -8.29
N ARG A 257 -15.32 0.85 -7.81
CA ARG A 257 -16.40 0.50 -6.88
C ARG A 257 -15.85 -0.15 -5.63
N TYR A 258 -15.91 0.58 -4.53
CA TYR A 258 -15.33 0.10 -3.26
C TYR A 258 -15.93 -1.22 -2.76
N SER A 259 -17.24 -1.44 -2.94
CA SER A 259 -17.89 -2.71 -2.57
C SER A 259 -17.29 -3.91 -3.28
N LEU A 260 -16.98 -3.77 -4.57
CA LEU A 260 -16.33 -4.81 -5.37
C LEU A 260 -14.88 -5.03 -4.93
N LEU A 261 -14.12 -3.94 -4.70
CA LEU A 261 -12.77 -4.03 -4.17
C LEU A 261 -12.72 -4.80 -2.86
N LYS A 262 -13.65 -4.49 -1.94
CA LYS A 262 -13.76 -5.18 -0.66
C LYS A 262 -14.09 -6.66 -0.84
N PHE A 263 -15.05 -6.99 -1.70
CA PHE A 263 -15.44 -8.37 -1.99
C PHE A 263 -14.26 -9.17 -2.56
N LEU A 264 -13.60 -8.63 -3.58
CA LEU A 264 -12.43 -9.27 -4.19
C LEU A 264 -11.26 -9.39 -3.20
N ASN A 265 -11.02 -8.37 -2.37
CA ASN A 265 -10.00 -8.47 -1.34
C ASN A 265 -10.28 -9.61 -0.35
N SER A 266 -11.54 -9.88 -0.03
CA SER A 266 -11.91 -11.02 0.83
C SER A 266 -11.58 -12.35 0.16
N ILE A 267 -11.90 -12.50 -1.13
CA ILE A 267 -11.55 -13.69 -1.93
C ILE A 267 -10.03 -13.82 -2.04
N ILE A 268 -9.34 -12.75 -2.41
CA ILE A 268 -7.87 -12.74 -2.54
C ILE A 268 -7.23 -13.13 -1.21
N THR A 269 -7.72 -12.62 -0.09
CA THR A 269 -7.20 -12.97 1.24
C THR A 269 -7.33 -14.46 1.54
N LEU A 270 -8.46 -15.07 1.17
CA LEU A 270 -8.67 -16.50 1.36
C LEU A 270 -7.73 -17.32 0.48
N VAL A 271 -7.65 -16.98 -0.81
CA VAL A 271 -6.80 -17.64 -1.80
C VAL A 271 -5.33 -17.46 -1.44
N TRP A 272 -4.92 -16.24 -1.06
CA TRP A 272 -3.55 -15.92 -0.69
C TRP A 272 -3.04 -16.77 0.48
N LYS A 273 -3.83 -16.87 1.53
CA LYS A 273 -3.51 -17.70 2.70
C LYS A 273 -3.37 -19.19 2.37
N ARG A 274 -4.00 -19.65 1.28
CA ARG A 274 -3.96 -21.05 0.84
C ARG A 274 -2.79 -21.34 -0.10
N ILE A 275 -2.36 -20.36 -0.88
CA ILE A 275 -1.32 -20.49 -1.90
C ILE A 275 0.05 -20.08 -1.36
N TYR A 276 0.10 -19.04 -0.54
CA TYR A 276 1.35 -18.47 -0.02
C TYR A 276 1.44 -18.59 1.50
N HIS A 277 2.63 -18.95 1.96
CA HIS A 277 2.94 -19.06 3.40
C HIS A 277 3.27 -17.70 4.04
N GLY A 278 2.54 -16.66 3.64
CA GLY A 278 2.69 -15.30 4.10
C GLY A 278 3.41 -14.38 3.11
N GLN A 279 3.59 -13.16 3.53
CA GLN A 279 4.29 -12.13 2.78
C GLN A 279 5.30 -11.40 3.67
N THR A 280 6.39 -10.97 3.04
CA THR A 280 7.34 -10.05 3.65
C THR A 280 7.13 -8.66 3.06
N ILE A 281 6.78 -7.68 3.91
CA ILE A 281 6.49 -6.32 3.51
C ILE A 281 7.54 -5.41 4.15
N LEU A 282 8.26 -4.63 3.32
CA LEU A 282 9.29 -3.70 3.77
C LEU A 282 9.02 -2.30 3.22
N GLY A 283 9.30 -1.27 4.01
CA GLY A 283 9.27 0.14 3.58
C GLY A 283 7.88 0.78 3.52
N ALA A 284 6.79 0.11 3.92
CA ALA A 284 5.43 0.66 3.92
C ALA A 284 5.30 1.93 4.79
N GLU A 285 6.10 2.03 5.86
CA GLU A 285 6.17 3.19 6.76
C GLU A 285 6.63 4.46 6.02
N ARG A 286 7.52 4.34 5.02
CA ARG A 286 7.98 5.47 4.20
C ARG A 286 6.84 6.04 3.37
N VAL A 287 6.03 5.15 2.77
CA VAL A 287 4.85 5.54 1.98
C VAL A 287 3.82 6.22 2.88
N ARG A 288 3.50 5.62 4.04
CA ARG A 288 2.57 6.23 5.02
C ARG A 288 3.02 7.63 5.43
N LYS A 289 4.31 7.84 5.68
CA LYS A 289 4.86 9.15 6.04
C LYS A 289 4.67 10.18 4.92
N LEU A 290 4.90 9.80 3.67
CA LEU A 290 4.68 10.69 2.51
C LEU A 290 3.21 11.07 2.36
N VAL A 291 2.28 10.11 2.47
CA VAL A 291 0.84 10.37 2.44
C VAL A 291 0.42 11.34 3.54
N GLN A 292 0.93 11.14 4.76
CA GLN A 292 0.64 12.02 5.89
C GLN A 292 1.20 13.43 5.73
N THR A 293 2.30 13.58 4.97
CA THR A 293 2.88 14.89 4.64
C THR A 293 2.26 15.53 3.40
N GLY A 294 1.25 14.89 2.79
CA GLY A 294 0.45 15.46 1.72
C GLY A 294 1.00 15.22 0.31
N HIS A 295 1.89 14.23 0.14
CA HIS A 295 2.38 13.85 -1.20
C HIS A 295 1.35 13.00 -1.95
N GLU A 296 1.30 13.19 -3.25
CA GLU A 296 0.59 12.28 -4.16
C GLU A 296 1.48 11.09 -4.50
N ILE A 297 0.92 9.89 -4.40
CA ILE A 297 1.69 8.66 -4.49
C ILE A 297 1.54 8.03 -5.86
N ILE A 298 2.67 7.73 -6.50
CA ILE A 298 2.73 6.92 -7.72
C ILE A 298 3.54 5.66 -7.43
N TYR A 299 2.88 4.51 -7.44
CA TYR A 299 3.58 3.23 -7.30
C TYR A 299 4.20 2.81 -8.63
N ILE A 300 5.47 2.45 -8.60
CA ILE A 300 6.26 1.99 -9.75
C ILE A 300 6.72 0.56 -9.48
N PRO A 301 5.85 -0.45 -9.65
CA PRO A 301 6.25 -1.83 -9.44
C PRO A 301 7.11 -2.38 -10.57
N CYS A 302 7.98 -3.37 -10.24
CA CYS A 302 8.57 -4.25 -11.26
C CYS A 302 7.50 -5.19 -11.80
N HIS A 303 7.69 -5.68 -13.04
CA HIS A 303 6.69 -6.52 -13.69
C HIS A 303 7.25 -7.89 -14.09
N ARG A 304 6.85 -8.95 -13.37
CA ARG A 304 7.36 -10.31 -13.54
C ARG A 304 6.27 -11.37 -13.68
N SER A 305 5.07 -11.11 -13.13
CA SER A 305 3.96 -12.04 -13.09
C SER A 305 2.61 -11.34 -13.24
N HIS A 306 1.60 -12.05 -13.67
CA HIS A 306 0.21 -11.59 -13.56
C HIS A 306 -0.25 -11.45 -12.11
N MET A 307 0.45 -12.09 -11.17
CA MET A 307 0.17 -11.96 -9.74
C MET A 307 0.59 -10.61 -9.17
N ASP A 308 1.40 -9.81 -9.89
CA ASP A 308 1.93 -8.54 -9.41
C ASP A 308 0.84 -7.56 -8.98
N TYR A 309 -0.21 -7.40 -9.81
CA TYR A 309 -1.33 -6.51 -9.49
C TYR A 309 -2.09 -6.96 -8.24
N ILE A 310 -2.24 -8.30 -8.09
CA ILE A 310 -2.99 -8.91 -6.98
C ILE A 310 -2.21 -8.75 -5.69
N LEU A 311 -0.91 -9.08 -5.71
CA LEU A 311 -0.03 -8.99 -4.54
C LEU A 311 0.08 -7.54 -4.06
N LEU A 312 0.35 -6.60 -4.98
CA LEU A 312 0.50 -5.19 -4.61
C LEU A 312 -0.81 -4.61 -4.10
N SER A 313 -1.93 -4.86 -4.78
CA SER A 313 -3.26 -4.41 -4.33
C SER A 313 -3.63 -4.97 -2.95
N PHE A 314 -3.32 -6.26 -2.72
CA PHE A 314 -3.51 -6.90 -1.42
C PHE A 314 -2.69 -6.20 -0.32
N VAL A 315 -1.41 -5.98 -0.56
CA VAL A 315 -0.51 -5.33 0.42
C VAL A 315 -0.94 -3.88 0.67
N ILE A 316 -1.21 -3.09 -0.37
CA ILE A 316 -1.69 -1.71 -0.24
C ILE A 316 -2.96 -1.67 0.61
N PHE A 317 -3.90 -2.58 0.36
CA PHE A 317 -5.13 -2.64 1.13
C PHE A 317 -4.87 -2.99 2.60
N HIS A 318 -4.05 -3.99 2.90
CA HIS A 318 -3.80 -4.44 4.27
C HIS A 318 -2.86 -3.51 5.06
N GLU A 319 -1.94 -2.82 4.38
CA GLU A 319 -1.06 -1.82 5.00
C GLU A 319 -1.71 -0.44 5.19
N GLY A 320 -2.97 -0.28 4.78
CA GLY A 320 -3.68 0.99 4.92
C GLY A 320 -3.10 2.11 4.06
N LEU A 321 -2.48 1.75 2.94
CA LEU A 321 -1.94 2.70 1.96
C LEU A 321 -3.03 3.18 1.00
N PRO A 322 -2.84 4.33 0.31
CA PRO A 322 -3.78 4.81 -0.68
C PRO A 322 -3.94 3.80 -1.82
N ILE A 323 -5.20 3.43 -2.12
CA ILE A 323 -5.53 2.52 -3.21
C ILE A 323 -5.32 3.27 -4.53
N PRO A 324 -4.44 2.77 -5.42
CA PRO A 324 -4.14 3.45 -6.67
C PRO A 324 -5.20 3.22 -7.75
N GLN A 325 -5.23 4.13 -8.71
CA GLN A 325 -5.76 3.86 -10.04
C GLN A 325 -4.66 3.22 -10.87
N VAL A 326 -4.93 2.03 -11.43
CA VAL A 326 -3.92 1.17 -12.06
C VAL A 326 -3.93 1.32 -13.57
N ALA A 327 -2.79 1.66 -14.17
CA ALA A 327 -2.63 1.67 -15.62
C ALA A 327 -2.62 0.23 -16.17
N SER A 328 -3.59 -0.09 -17.01
CA SER A 328 -3.73 -1.41 -17.65
C SER A 328 -3.71 -1.30 -19.17
N GLY A 329 -3.04 -2.22 -19.84
CA GLY A 329 -3.05 -2.26 -21.30
C GLY A 329 -4.43 -2.63 -21.85
N ASP A 330 -4.78 -2.04 -23.01
CA ASP A 330 -6.05 -2.27 -23.72
C ASP A 330 -6.32 -3.75 -24.09
N ASN A 331 -5.27 -4.57 -24.16
CA ASN A 331 -5.38 -6.03 -24.36
C ASN A 331 -6.11 -6.76 -23.21
N LEU A 332 -6.22 -6.16 -22.04
CA LEU A 332 -6.98 -6.70 -20.90
C LEU A 332 -8.46 -6.27 -20.92
N ASN A 333 -8.85 -5.39 -21.85
CA ASN A 333 -10.21 -4.88 -21.96
C ASN A 333 -11.13 -5.82 -22.78
N PHE A 334 -11.16 -7.09 -22.42
CA PHE A 334 -12.10 -8.06 -22.98
C PHE A 334 -13.13 -8.51 -21.94
N PHE A 335 -14.32 -8.87 -22.41
CA PHE A 335 -15.40 -9.32 -21.51
C PHE A 335 -15.11 -10.72 -20.92
N PRO A 336 -15.39 -10.96 -19.63
CA PRO A 336 -15.87 -10.03 -18.58
C PRO A 336 -14.73 -9.34 -17.80
N VAL A 337 -13.47 -9.69 -18.08
CA VAL A 337 -12.28 -9.28 -17.33
C VAL A 337 -12.09 -7.76 -17.34
N GLY A 338 -12.23 -7.13 -18.52
CA GLY A 338 -12.08 -5.69 -18.66
C GLY A 338 -13.03 -4.89 -17.76
N GLN A 339 -14.30 -5.30 -17.68
CA GLN A 339 -15.27 -4.65 -16.81
C GLN A 339 -14.93 -4.85 -15.32
N LEU A 340 -14.47 -6.04 -14.95
CA LEU A 340 -14.10 -6.35 -13.58
C LEU A 340 -12.92 -5.48 -13.12
N ILE A 341 -11.80 -5.47 -13.87
CA ILE A 341 -10.62 -4.70 -13.48
C ILE A 341 -10.86 -3.20 -13.53
N LYS A 342 -11.70 -2.72 -14.45
CA LYS A 342 -12.13 -1.32 -14.52
C LYS A 342 -12.87 -0.89 -13.25
N ARG A 343 -13.76 -1.74 -12.74
CA ARG A 343 -14.46 -1.52 -11.47
C ARG A 343 -13.55 -1.69 -10.25
N CYS A 344 -12.37 -2.27 -10.43
CA CYS A 344 -11.31 -2.33 -9.42
C CYS A 344 -10.37 -1.12 -9.44
N GLY A 345 -10.61 -0.14 -10.32
CA GLY A 345 -9.81 1.07 -10.39
C GLY A 345 -8.78 1.06 -11.52
N SER A 346 -8.82 0.11 -12.43
CA SER A 346 -7.95 0.15 -13.62
C SER A 346 -8.47 1.13 -14.66
N TYR A 347 -7.56 1.91 -15.23
CA TYR A 347 -7.78 2.69 -16.44
C TYR A 347 -7.00 2.09 -17.60
N PHE A 348 -7.59 2.12 -18.80
CA PHE A 348 -7.01 1.46 -19.96
C PHE A 348 -6.19 2.41 -20.81
N ILE A 349 -4.98 1.97 -21.19
CA ILE A 349 -4.08 2.69 -22.07
C ILE A 349 -3.76 1.87 -23.32
N ARG A 350 -3.68 2.54 -24.46
CA ARG A 350 -3.26 1.92 -25.73
C ARG A 350 -1.78 1.60 -25.69
N ARG A 351 -1.40 0.43 -26.18
CA ARG A 351 0.01 0.01 -26.27
C ARG A 351 0.81 0.82 -27.28
N LYS A 352 0.18 1.23 -28.38
CA LYS A 352 0.77 2.05 -29.43
C LYS A 352 0.10 3.42 -29.40
N MET A 353 0.81 4.39 -28.85
CA MET A 353 0.36 5.80 -28.77
C MET A 353 1.17 6.70 -29.71
N LYS A 354 2.36 6.25 -30.18
CA LYS A 354 3.25 7.06 -31.03
C LYS A 354 2.52 7.40 -32.34
N GLY A 355 2.42 8.70 -32.63
CA GLY A 355 1.72 9.22 -33.81
C GLY A 355 0.24 9.59 -33.61
N ASP A 356 -0.43 9.17 -32.51
CA ASP A 356 -1.79 9.59 -32.20
C ASP A 356 -1.76 10.76 -31.18
N THR A 357 -1.49 11.96 -31.69
CA THR A 357 -1.38 13.19 -30.88
C THR A 357 -2.68 13.50 -30.14
N PHE A 358 -3.84 13.22 -30.77
CA PHE A 358 -5.14 13.42 -30.18
C PHE A 358 -5.34 12.52 -28.94
N TYR A 359 -5.06 11.23 -29.07
CA TYR A 359 -5.13 10.31 -27.94
C TYR A 359 -4.16 10.67 -26.82
N ILE A 360 -2.93 11.08 -27.15
CA ILE A 360 -1.92 11.50 -26.17
C ILE A 360 -2.40 12.73 -25.39
N ALA A 361 -3.01 13.71 -26.04
CA ALA A 361 -3.58 14.89 -25.39
C ALA A 361 -4.70 14.48 -24.41
N LEU A 362 -5.64 13.64 -24.84
CA LEU A 362 -6.70 13.11 -23.98
C LEU A 362 -6.15 12.38 -22.76
N PHE A 363 -5.14 11.53 -22.95
CA PHE A 363 -4.56 10.74 -21.88
C PHE A 363 -3.77 11.61 -20.88
N ASN A 364 -3.01 12.59 -21.38
CA ASN A 364 -2.26 13.53 -20.52
C ASN A 364 -3.22 14.35 -19.62
N GLU A 365 -4.35 14.79 -20.17
CA GLU A 365 -5.38 15.50 -19.39
C GLU A 365 -6.03 14.61 -18.32
N TYR A 366 -6.28 13.35 -18.62
CA TYR A 366 -6.81 12.43 -17.64
C TYR A 366 -5.83 12.18 -16.48
N LEU A 367 -4.55 11.96 -16.78
CA LEU A 367 -3.52 11.81 -15.74
C LEU A 367 -3.37 13.07 -14.89
N SER A 368 -3.34 14.24 -15.51
CA SER A 368 -3.27 15.52 -14.80
C SER A 368 -4.45 15.69 -13.85
N LEU A 369 -5.67 15.35 -14.28
CA LEU A 369 -6.86 15.36 -13.44
C LEU A 369 -6.74 14.43 -12.24
N LEU A 370 -6.18 13.22 -12.41
CA LEU A 370 -5.97 12.28 -11.31
C LEU A 370 -5.04 12.88 -10.25
N PHE A 371 -3.94 13.50 -10.67
CA PHE A 371 -2.98 14.13 -9.75
C PHE A 371 -3.56 15.37 -9.07
N GLU A 372 -4.25 16.25 -9.80
CA GLU A 372 -4.93 17.41 -9.23
C GLU A 372 -5.93 17.03 -8.14
N ARG A 373 -6.68 15.96 -8.37
CA ARG A 373 -7.65 15.43 -7.40
C ARG A 373 -7.02 14.63 -6.27
N GLY A 374 -5.73 14.31 -6.38
CA GLY A 374 -4.96 13.60 -5.37
C GLY A 374 -5.23 12.11 -5.30
N TYR A 375 -5.46 11.48 -6.45
CA TYR A 375 -5.58 10.02 -6.55
C TYR A 375 -4.20 9.39 -6.72
N ALA A 376 -3.89 8.42 -5.85
CA ALA A 376 -2.72 7.58 -6.08
C ALA A 376 -2.85 6.84 -7.42
N THR A 377 -1.73 6.67 -8.10
CA THR A 377 -1.68 5.92 -9.37
C THR A 377 -0.64 4.83 -9.32
N GLU A 378 -0.78 3.85 -10.20
CA GLU A 378 0.16 2.74 -10.36
C GLU A 378 0.39 2.49 -11.84
N PHE A 379 1.66 2.37 -12.23
CA PHE A 379 2.02 1.92 -13.56
C PHE A 379 3.37 1.19 -13.56
N PHE A 380 3.51 0.23 -14.48
CA PHE A 380 4.74 -0.54 -14.67
C PHE A 380 5.67 0.21 -15.62
N ILE A 381 6.75 0.76 -15.08
CA ILE A 381 7.72 1.55 -15.86
C ILE A 381 8.40 0.72 -16.97
N GLU A 382 8.44 -0.60 -16.80
CA GLU A 382 8.99 -1.54 -17.78
C GLU A 382 8.11 -1.70 -19.02
N GLY A 383 6.81 -1.35 -18.93
CA GLY A 383 5.85 -1.47 -20.01
C GLY A 383 5.54 -2.90 -20.47
N GLY A 384 6.09 -3.90 -19.82
CA GLY A 384 5.87 -5.32 -20.09
C GLY A 384 6.51 -6.21 -19.03
N ARG A 385 6.15 -7.51 -19.01
CA ARG A 385 6.71 -8.48 -18.05
C ARG A 385 8.11 -8.93 -18.45
N SER A 386 9.04 -8.92 -17.51
CA SER A 386 10.34 -9.56 -17.66
C SER A 386 10.19 -11.09 -17.64
N ARG A 387 10.82 -11.79 -18.61
CA ARG A 387 10.89 -13.26 -18.69
C ARG A 387 12.08 -13.84 -17.98
N THR A 388 13.17 -13.07 -17.94
CA THR A 388 14.44 -13.49 -17.34
C THR A 388 14.56 -13.11 -15.87
N GLY A 389 13.61 -12.36 -15.32
CA GLY A 389 13.68 -11.78 -13.98
C GLY A 389 14.56 -10.51 -13.89
N ARG A 390 15.29 -10.14 -14.95
CA ARG A 390 16.02 -8.86 -15.02
C ARG A 390 15.04 -7.71 -15.29
N THR A 391 15.25 -6.57 -14.66
CA THR A 391 14.45 -5.37 -14.91
C THR A 391 14.64 -4.89 -16.33
N LEU A 392 13.55 -4.62 -17.04
CA LEU A 392 13.57 -4.13 -18.41
C LEU A 392 13.92 -2.62 -18.45
N PRO A 393 14.42 -2.11 -19.60
CA PRO A 393 14.62 -0.67 -19.80
C PRO A 393 13.32 0.11 -19.57
N PRO A 394 13.39 1.31 -18.96
CA PRO A 394 12.19 2.08 -18.64
C PRO A 394 11.50 2.64 -19.88
N LYS A 395 10.16 2.63 -19.87
CA LYS A 395 9.32 3.39 -20.79
C LYS A 395 9.03 4.75 -20.18
N THR A 396 9.60 5.79 -20.76
CA THR A 396 9.66 7.13 -20.16
C THR A 396 8.38 7.96 -20.31
N GLY A 397 7.43 7.56 -21.14
CA GLY A 397 6.22 8.33 -21.45
C GLY A 397 5.39 8.74 -20.24
N MET A 398 5.10 7.80 -19.32
CA MET A 398 4.33 8.10 -18.09
C MET A 398 5.10 9.01 -17.14
N VAL A 399 6.41 8.88 -17.08
CA VAL A 399 7.29 9.75 -16.26
C VAL A 399 7.28 11.17 -16.83
N ALA A 400 7.35 11.31 -18.16
CA ALA A 400 7.25 12.61 -18.83
C ALA A 400 5.92 13.30 -18.53
N MET A 401 4.79 12.59 -18.70
CA MET A 401 3.47 13.12 -18.40
C MET A 401 3.32 13.54 -16.92
N THR A 402 3.97 12.80 -16.01
CA THR A 402 3.96 13.13 -14.58
C THR A 402 4.74 14.43 -14.29
N ILE A 403 5.90 14.63 -14.91
CA ILE A 403 6.66 15.89 -14.78
C ILE A 403 5.85 17.05 -15.40
N GLN A 404 5.25 16.84 -16.58
CA GLN A 404 4.38 17.84 -17.21
C GLN A 404 3.20 18.23 -16.31
N ALA A 405 2.56 17.24 -15.67
CA ALA A 405 1.51 17.52 -14.70
C ALA A 405 2.03 18.35 -13.49
N GLN A 406 3.26 18.06 -13.01
CA GLN A 406 3.87 18.86 -11.93
C GLN A 406 4.15 20.30 -12.39
N LEU A 407 4.51 20.52 -13.65
CA LEU A 407 4.73 21.85 -14.24
C LEU A 407 3.43 22.66 -14.40
N ARG A 408 2.26 22.07 -14.27
CA ARG A 408 0.98 22.80 -14.21
C ARG A 408 0.73 23.50 -12.87
N GLY A 409 1.66 23.41 -11.92
CA GLY A 409 1.55 24.08 -10.62
C GLY A 409 0.75 23.27 -9.60
N LEU A 410 0.88 21.95 -9.59
CA LEU A 410 0.22 21.11 -8.59
C LEU A 410 0.59 21.54 -7.17
N GLU A 411 -0.42 21.76 -6.31
CA GLU A 411 -0.23 22.11 -4.90
C GLU A 411 0.48 21.03 -4.09
N ARG A 412 0.31 19.77 -4.48
CA ARG A 412 0.86 18.62 -3.79
C ARG A 412 2.04 18.03 -4.55
N PRO A 413 3.17 17.86 -3.89
CA PRO A 413 4.32 17.25 -4.54
C PRO A 413 4.05 15.76 -4.84
N ILE A 414 4.42 15.33 -6.03
CA ILE A 414 4.34 13.93 -6.46
C ILE A 414 5.54 13.16 -5.93
N ALA A 415 5.30 11.96 -5.42
CA ALA A 415 6.32 11.02 -4.98
C ALA A 415 6.18 9.68 -5.72
N PHE A 416 7.19 9.31 -6.49
CA PHE A 416 7.33 7.98 -7.05
C PHE A 416 7.81 7.00 -5.99
N ILE A 417 7.18 5.83 -5.93
CA ILE A 417 7.51 4.73 -5.03
C ILE A 417 7.93 3.52 -5.84
N PRO A 418 9.23 3.35 -6.13
CA PRO A 418 9.73 2.12 -6.73
C PRO A 418 9.37 0.94 -5.83
N THR A 419 8.70 -0.07 -6.37
CA THR A 419 8.14 -1.17 -5.58
C THR A 419 8.61 -2.52 -6.13
N TYR A 420 9.46 -3.21 -5.38
CA TYR A 420 9.89 -4.55 -5.75
C TYR A 420 8.81 -5.57 -5.37
N LEU A 421 8.48 -6.43 -6.34
CA LEU A 421 7.59 -7.58 -6.17
C LEU A 421 8.39 -8.84 -6.45
N GLY A 422 8.47 -9.72 -5.48
CA GLY A 422 9.23 -10.95 -5.58
C GLY A 422 8.41 -12.16 -5.13
N TYR A 423 8.77 -13.31 -5.68
CA TYR A 423 8.12 -14.60 -5.39
C TYR A 423 9.19 -15.69 -5.26
N GLU A 424 8.97 -16.64 -4.39
CA GLU A 424 9.81 -17.85 -4.34
C GLU A 424 9.48 -18.79 -5.50
N HIS A 425 8.24 -18.74 -5.99
CA HIS A 425 7.84 -19.44 -7.21
C HIS A 425 6.96 -18.56 -8.09
N VAL A 426 7.36 -18.38 -9.34
CA VAL A 426 6.57 -17.70 -10.37
C VAL A 426 5.78 -18.73 -11.18
N SER A 427 4.46 -18.59 -11.22
CA SER A 427 3.56 -19.55 -11.88
C SER A 427 3.77 -19.66 -13.39
N GLU A 428 4.32 -18.62 -14.02
CA GLU A 428 4.51 -18.49 -15.46
C GLU A 428 5.88 -19.02 -15.97
N VAL A 429 6.75 -19.53 -15.11
CA VAL A 429 8.12 -19.98 -15.50
C VAL A 429 8.09 -20.90 -16.72
N SER A 430 7.23 -21.93 -16.73
CA SER A 430 7.12 -22.85 -17.87
C SER A 430 6.67 -22.18 -19.18
N SER A 431 5.85 -21.14 -19.10
CA SER A 431 5.45 -20.34 -20.26
C SER A 431 6.59 -19.46 -20.75
N TYR A 432 7.32 -18.84 -19.83
CA TYR A 432 8.46 -17.99 -20.17
C TYR A 432 9.61 -18.79 -20.81
N MET A 433 9.88 -19.98 -20.31
CA MET A 433 10.87 -20.89 -20.94
C MET A 433 10.50 -21.24 -22.38
N ARG A 434 9.23 -21.53 -22.67
CA ARG A 434 8.77 -21.79 -24.03
C ARG A 434 8.93 -20.56 -24.94
N GLU A 435 8.56 -19.36 -24.44
CA GLU A 435 8.74 -18.11 -25.18
C GLU A 435 10.25 -17.82 -25.45
N LEU A 436 11.12 -18.08 -24.48
CA LEU A 436 12.59 -17.91 -24.63
C LEU A 436 13.17 -18.93 -25.64
N ASN A 437 12.58 -20.12 -25.74
CA ASN A 437 12.95 -21.14 -26.73
C ASN A 437 12.29 -20.93 -28.12
N GLY A 438 11.79 -19.71 -28.40
CA GLY A 438 11.31 -19.30 -29.73
C GLY A 438 9.85 -19.61 -30.01
N GLN A 439 9.06 -20.14 -29.07
CA GLN A 439 7.64 -20.34 -29.28
C GLN A 439 6.87 -19.01 -29.21
N SER A 440 5.87 -18.87 -30.10
CA SER A 440 5.05 -17.66 -30.14
C SER A 440 4.32 -17.42 -28.83
N LYS A 441 4.20 -16.14 -28.46
CA LYS A 441 3.46 -15.71 -27.26
C LYS A 441 1.99 -16.13 -27.36
N ALA A 442 1.51 -16.90 -26.40
CA ALA A 442 0.09 -17.25 -26.30
C ALA A 442 -0.75 -15.98 -26.03
N LYS A 443 -1.90 -15.86 -26.72
CA LYS A 443 -2.86 -14.78 -26.47
C LYS A 443 -3.39 -14.87 -25.04
N GLU A 444 -3.41 -13.76 -24.35
CA GLU A 444 -3.97 -13.66 -22.99
C GLU A 444 -5.47 -13.97 -23.03
N SER A 445 -5.90 -14.96 -22.24
CA SER A 445 -7.30 -15.39 -22.18
C SER A 445 -7.79 -15.48 -20.74
N ALA A 446 -9.11 -15.34 -20.53
CA ALA A 446 -9.73 -15.51 -19.21
C ALA A 446 -9.43 -16.89 -18.62
N LYS A 447 -9.34 -17.96 -19.44
CA LYS A 447 -8.97 -19.32 -19.02
C LYS A 447 -7.56 -19.37 -18.43
N GLN A 448 -6.59 -18.63 -18.98
CA GLN A 448 -5.22 -18.58 -18.46
C GLN A 448 -5.17 -17.85 -17.12
N LEU A 449 -5.87 -16.71 -16.99
CA LEU A 449 -5.96 -15.97 -15.74
C LEU A 449 -6.65 -16.78 -14.64
N LEU A 450 -7.74 -17.48 -14.96
CA LEU A 450 -8.42 -18.37 -14.03
C LEU A 450 -7.63 -19.67 -13.75
N GLY A 451 -6.82 -20.13 -14.69
CA GLY A 451 -5.95 -21.31 -14.55
C GLY A 451 -4.87 -21.12 -13.48
N ILE A 452 -4.45 -19.90 -13.22
CA ILE A 452 -3.53 -19.56 -12.11
C ILE A 452 -4.15 -19.96 -10.78
N PHE A 453 -5.46 -19.75 -10.61
CA PHE A 453 -6.18 -20.10 -9.37
C PHE A 453 -6.58 -21.58 -9.27
N LYS A 454 -6.61 -22.33 -10.37
CA LYS A 454 -6.99 -23.76 -10.36
C LYS A 454 -5.85 -24.68 -9.90
N ARG A 455 -4.61 -24.28 -10.07
CA ARG A 455 -3.44 -25.05 -9.62
C ARG A 455 -3.09 -24.63 -8.18
N PHE A 456 -3.80 -25.15 -7.20
CA PHE A 456 -3.47 -25.01 -5.77
C PHE A 456 -2.14 -25.69 -5.44
N ARG A 457 -1.03 -25.13 -5.93
CA ARG A 457 0.31 -25.51 -5.52
C ARG A 457 0.80 -24.49 -4.50
N TYR A 458 1.61 -24.96 -3.59
CA TYR A 458 2.35 -24.10 -2.67
C TYR A 458 3.39 -23.26 -3.46
N TYR A 459 3.31 -21.95 -3.34
CA TYR A 459 4.18 -21.01 -4.06
C TYR A 459 5.20 -20.31 -3.16
N GLY A 460 5.35 -20.75 -1.91
CA GLY A 460 6.29 -20.14 -0.97
C GLY A 460 5.82 -18.79 -0.44
N ARG A 461 6.72 -17.83 -0.35
CA ARG A 461 6.44 -16.48 0.14
C ARG A 461 6.37 -15.45 -0.98
N GLY A 462 5.54 -14.43 -0.76
CA GLY A 462 5.53 -13.21 -1.56
C GLY A 462 6.32 -12.10 -0.86
N TYR A 463 7.01 -11.27 -1.63
CA TYR A 463 7.83 -10.17 -1.12
C TYR A 463 7.37 -8.86 -1.76
N VAL A 464 7.11 -7.84 -0.94
CA VAL A 464 6.79 -6.49 -1.39
C VAL A 464 7.69 -5.51 -0.65
N THR A 465 8.58 -4.86 -1.39
CA THR A 465 9.48 -3.87 -0.82
C THR A 465 9.25 -2.51 -1.47
N PHE A 466 8.75 -1.56 -0.68
CA PHE A 466 8.68 -0.16 -1.10
C PHE A 466 10.07 0.45 -0.96
N GLY A 467 10.71 0.70 -2.10
CA GLY A 467 12.06 1.22 -2.20
C GLY A 467 12.21 2.67 -1.77
N LYS A 468 13.37 3.27 -2.07
CA LYS A 468 13.65 4.67 -1.77
C LYS A 468 12.78 5.59 -2.64
N PRO A 469 11.87 6.39 -2.04
CA PRO A 469 11.00 7.27 -2.81
C PRO A 469 11.77 8.36 -3.56
N VAL A 470 11.24 8.78 -4.70
CA VAL A 470 11.74 9.95 -5.44
C VAL A 470 10.64 11.00 -5.51
N VAL A 471 10.82 12.10 -4.77
CA VAL A 471 9.91 13.24 -4.79
C VAL A 471 10.28 14.13 -5.97
N VAL A 472 9.33 14.34 -6.90
CA VAL A 472 9.56 15.03 -8.17
C VAL A 472 10.11 16.44 -7.95
N THR A 473 9.52 17.22 -7.06
CA THR A 473 9.97 18.60 -6.78
C THR A 473 11.38 18.65 -6.20
N ARG A 474 11.75 17.66 -5.36
CA ARG A 474 13.14 17.56 -4.84
C ARG A 474 14.13 17.19 -5.94
N PHE A 475 13.72 16.28 -6.82
CA PHE A 475 14.54 15.86 -7.95
C PHE A 475 14.77 17.02 -8.92
N LEU A 476 13.71 17.77 -9.26
CA LEU A 476 13.79 18.96 -10.12
C LEU A 476 14.66 20.05 -9.49
N ASN A 477 14.50 20.33 -8.18
CA ASN A 477 15.33 21.31 -7.49
C ASN A 477 16.83 20.99 -7.53
N ALA A 478 17.19 19.70 -7.58
CA ALA A 478 18.58 19.27 -7.61
C ALA A 478 19.19 19.26 -9.03
N ASN A 479 18.39 19.05 -10.07
CA ASN A 479 18.87 18.83 -11.43
C ASN A 479 18.50 19.97 -12.40
N VAL A 480 17.44 20.73 -12.10
CA VAL A 480 16.95 21.86 -12.92
C VAL A 480 16.58 23.02 -11.98
N PRO A 481 17.54 23.81 -11.47
CA PRO A 481 17.31 24.80 -10.42
C PRO A 481 16.17 25.81 -10.72
N ASN A 482 16.04 26.22 -11.98
CA ASN A 482 15.07 27.24 -12.42
C ASN A 482 13.77 26.65 -13.00
N TRP A 483 13.46 25.37 -12.79
CA TRP A 483 12.29 24.70 -13.35
C TRP A 483 10.95 25.40 -13.04
N ARG A 484 10.89 26.20 -11.96
CA ARG A 484 9.68 26.94 -11.57
C ARG A 484 9.32 28.05 -12.54
N ASN A 485 10.26 28.57 -13.30
CA ASN A 485 10.03 29.57 -14.35
C ASN A 485 9.28 28.98 -15.55
N ASP A 486 9.26 27.64 -15.64
CA ASP A 486 8.58 26.88 -16.67
C ASP A 486 7.22 26.34 -16.22
N ILE A 487 6.72 26.79 -15.06
CA ILE A 487 5.35 26.46 -14.62
C ILE A 487 4.36 27.09 -15.59
N ASP A 488 3.55 26.24 -16.20
CA ASP A 488 2.52 26.61 -17.16
C ASP A 488 1.21 25.88 -16.82
N PRO A 489 0.22 26.55 -16.23
CA PRO A 489 -1.08 25.97 -15.89
C PRO A 489 -1.84 25.41 -17.10
N THR A 490 -1.56 25.90 -18.32
CA THR A 490 -2.18 25.39 -19.55
C THR A 490 -1.64 24.02 -19.94
N GLY A 491 -0.40 23.70 -19.53
CA GLY A 491 0.28 22.45 -19.84
C GLY A 491 0.73 22.31 -21.29
N LEU A 492 0.82 23.43 -22.02
CA LEU A 492 1.23 23.47 -23.42
C LEU A 492 2.75 23.58 -23.55
N LYS A 493 3.41 24.22 -22.58
CA LYS A 493 4.85 24.46 -22.59
C LYS A 493 5.62 23.12 -22.42
N ARG A 494 6.62 22.91 -23.27
CA ARG A 494 7.54 21.79 -23.20
C ARG A 494 8.96 22.33 -23.12
N PRO A 495 9.52 22.48 -21.91
CA PRO A 495 10.89 22.95 -21.72
C PRO A 495 11.93 22.03 -22.37
N ASP A 496 13.01 22.58 -22.90
CA ASP A 496 14.08 21.83 -23.58
C ASP A 496 14.75 20.81 -22.66
N TRP A 497 14.89 21.12 -21.38
CA TRP A 497 15.46 20.24 -20.36
C TRP A 497 14.59 19.00 -20.04
N LEU A 498 13.31 18.99 -20.44
CA LEU A 498 12.34 17.95 -20.04
C LEU A 498 12.79 16.55 -20.45
N HIS A 499 13.27 16.38 -21.69
CA HIS A 499 13.64 15.07 -22.22
C HIS A 499 14.79 14.43 -21.42
N GLU A 500 15.86 15.19 -21.18
CA GLU A 500 17.02 14.70 -20.44
C GLU A 500 16.66 14.41 -18.98
N THR A 501 15.92 15.31 -18.34
CA THR A 501 15.47 15.15 -16.95
C THR A 501 14.56 13.92 -16.78
N VAL A 502 13.69 13.63 -17.75
CA VAL A 502 12.85 12.42 -17.75
C VAL A 502 13.72 11.16 -17.83
N ASN A 503 14.76 11.15 -18.66
CA ASN A 503 15.67 10.02 -18.78
C ASN A 503 16.46 9.79 -17.47
N GLN A 504 16.98 10.85 -16.87
CA GLN A 504 17.69 10.79 -15.59
C GLN A 504 16.78 10.30 -14.45
N LEU A 505 15.54 10.82 -14.36
CA LEU A 505 14.57 10.40 -13.38
C LEU A 505 14.20 8.92 -13.57
N SER A 506 13.94 8.50 -14.82
CA SER A 506 13.59 7.12 -15.14
C SER A 506 14.71 6.15 -14.76
N ARG A 507 15.97 6.52 -15.04
CA ARG A 507 17.14 5.77 -14.59
C ARG A 507 17.21 5.64 -13.07
N ARG A 508 16.98 6.76 -12.36
CA ARG A 508 16.96 6.77 -10.89
C ARG A 508 15.87 5.86 -10.32
N LEU A 509 14.70 5.84 -10.95
CA LEU A 509 13.60 4.98 -10.54
C LEU A 509 13.94 3.50 -10.70
N ILE A 510 14.58 3.10 -11.83
CA ILE A 510 15.04 1.73 -12.06
C ILE A 510 16.13 1.32 -11.05
N ILE A 511 17.09 2.20 -10.76
CA ILE A 511 18.11 1.93 -9.74
C ILE A 511 17.46 1.68 -8.38
N ASN A 512 16.57 2.58 -7.94
CA ASN A 512 15.88 2.43 -6.66
C ASN A 512 14.96 1.20 -6.61
N LEU A 513 14.44 0.76 -7.78
CA LEU A 513 13.65 -0.46 -7.91
C LEU A 513 14.52 -1.71 -7.71
N ASN A 514 15.70 -1.74 -8.32
CA ASN A 514 16.65 -2.84 -8.16
C ASN A 514 17.24 -2.89 -6.74
N ASP A 515 17.51 -1.73 -6.13
CA ASP A 515 17.99 -1.65 -4.76
C ASP A 515 16.94 -2.12 -3.74
N ALA A 516 15.66 -2.08 -4.11
CA ALA A 516 14.57 -2.61 -3.30
C ALA A 516 14.43 -4.14 -3.37
N ALA A 517 15.20 -4.82 -4.23
CA ALA A 517 15.11 -6.27 -4.40
C ALA A 517 15.37 -7.01 -3.08
N THR A 518 14.46 -7.91 -2.73
CA THR A 518 14.56 -8.74 -1.54
C THR A 518 15.24 -10.06 -1.89
N ILE A 519 16.20 -10.44 -1.08
CA ILE A 519 16.94 -11.70 -1.22
C ILE A 519 16.24 -12.77 -0.38
N ASN A 520 16.00 -13.94 -0.96
CA ASN A 520 15.37 -15.08 -0.30
C ASN A 520 16.25 -16.32 -0.35
N GLY A 521 15.84 -17.38 0.36
CA GLY A 521 16.59 -18.62 0.46
C GLY A 521 16.83 -19.29 -0.90
N ILE A 522 15.83 -19.29 -1.79
CA ILE A 522 15.96 -19.88 -3.13
C ILE A 522 17.03 -19.18 -3.95
N ASN A 523 17.04 -17.83 -3.94
CA ASN A 523 18.04 -17.07 -4.69
C ASN A 523 19.47 -17.39 -4.20
N LEU A 524 19.65 -17.50 -2.88
CA LEU A 524 20.96 -17.82 -2.30
C LEU A 524 21.38 -19.26 -2.62
N CYS A 525 20.47 -20.24 -2.49
CA CYS A 525 20.73 -21.63 -2.84
C CYS A 525 21.04 -21.78 -4.34
N ALA A 526 20.24 -21.14 -5.21
CA ALA A 526 20.48 -21.16 -6.64
C ALA A 526 21.84 -20.56 -6.99
N LEU A 527 22.16 -19.40 -6.41
CA LEU A 527 23.46 -18.75 -6.64
C LEU A 527 24.63 -19.66 -6.22
N ALA A 528 24.54 -20.33 -5.06
CA ALA A 528 25.58 -21.21 -4.59
C ALA A 528 25.74 -22.45 -5.50
N ILE A 529 24.64 -23.13 -5.82
CA ILE A 529 24.66 -24.38 -6.58
C ILE A 529 25.03 -24.16 -8.05
N MET A 530 24.55 -23.07 -8.67
CA MET A 530 24.85 -22.78 -10.07
C MET A 530 26.30 -22.35 -10.33
N ASN A 531 27.04 -21.95 -9.28
CA ASN A 531 28.45 -21.56 -9.38
C ASN A 531 29.45 -22.71 -9.17
N VAL A 532 28.98 -23.95 -8.99
CA VAL A 532 29.86 -25.13 -8.94
C VAL A 532 29.72 -25.94 -10.22
N PRO A 533 30.82 -26.62 -10.69
CA PRO A 533 30.84 -27.32 -11.99
C PRO A 533 29.71 -28.33 -12.17
N ASP A 534 29.46 -29.17 -11.16
CA ASP A 534 28.47 -30.25 -11.22
C ASP A 534 27.06 -29.83 -10.85
N HIS A 535 26.84 -28.53 -10.58
CA HIS A 535 25.58 -28.00 -10.07
C HIS A 535 25.04 -28.80 -8.89
N ALA A 536 25.94 -29.34 -8.07
CA ALA A 536 25.63 -30.12 -6.88
C ALA A 536 26.57 -29.74 -5.73
N MET A 537 26.03 -29.70 -4.53
CA MET A 537 26.77 -29.28 -3.35
C MET A 537 26.29 -30.04 -2.11
N SER A 538 27.21 -30.44 -1.23
CA SER A 538 26.78 -31.03 0.03
C SER A 538 26.00 -30.05 0.88
N THR A 539 25.08 -30.51 1.69
CA THR A 539 24.26 -29.63 2.57
C THR A 539 25.15 -28.78 3.49
N GLY A 540 26.29 -29.37 3.97
CA GLY A 540 27.26 -28.66 4.79
C GLY A 540 27.98 -27.53 4.05
N GLN A 541 28.40 -27.77 2.80
CA GLN A 541 29.02 -26.76 1.94
C GLN A 541 28.03 -25.64 1.59
N LEU A 542 26.78 -26.02 1.23
CA LEU A 542 25.72 -25.07 0.93
C LEU A 542 25.45 -24.14 2.12
N ARG A 543 25.38 -24.69 3.35
CA ARG A 543 25.25 -23.90 4.59
C ARG A 543 26.39 -22.92 4.77
N LYS A 544 27.63 -23.33 4.57
CA LYS A 544 28.82 -22.46 4.66
C LYS A 544 28.76 -21.34 3.63
N CYS A 545 28.41 -21.66 2.37
CA CYS A 545 28.24 -20.67 1.29
C CYS A 545 27.15 -19.63 1.61
N LEU A 546 25.96 -20.07 2.06
CA LEU A 546 24.88 -19.16 2.41
C LEU A 546 25.27 -18.22 3.54
N ASN A 547 25.93 -18.74 4.57
CA ASN A 547 26.42 -17.93 5.68
C ASN A 547 27.43 -16.87 5.21
N LEU A 548 28.34 -17.25 4.28
CA LEU A 548 29.31 -16.33 3.69
C LEU A 548 28.59 -15.23 2.87
N TYR A 549 27.67 -15.62 1.98
CA TYR A 549 26.89 -14.66 1.18
C TYR A 549 26.12 -13.69 2.05
N ILE A 550 25.45 -14.17 3.11
CA ILE A 550 24.72 -13.31 4.04
C ILE A 550 25.66 -12.35 4.79
N LYS A 551 26.87 -12.81 5.17
CA LYS A 551 27.88 -11.93 5.79
C LYS A 551 28.36 -10.84 4.83
N LEU A 552 28.68 -11.19 3.58
CA LEU A 552 29.10 -10.25 2.55
C LEU A 552 28.01 -9.21 2.25
N LEU A 553 26.77 -9.64 2.08
CA LEU A 553 25.63 -8.77 1.82
C LEU A 553 25.29 -7.84 3.00
N LYS A 554 25.64 -8.22 4.22
CA LYS A 554 25.49 -7.35 5.42
C LYS A 554 26.45 -6.18 5.46
N VAL A 555 27.53 -6.19 4.67
CA VAL A 555 28.47 -5.07 4.57
C VAL A 555 27.76 -3.84 3.97
N ASP A 556 26.88 -4.06 2.99
CA ASP A 556 26.04 -3.01 2.43
C ASP A 556 24.93 -2.61 3.41
N LYS A 557 25.06 -1.41 3.99
CA LYS A 557 24.11 -0.89 4.99
C LYS A 557 22.71 -0.71 4.43
N ASP A 558 22.57 -0.36 3.16
CA ASP A 558 21.28 -0.12 2.51
C ASP A 558 20.53 -1.44 2.24
N ARG A 559 21.24 -2.52 1.99
CA ARG A 559 20.66 -3.86 1.72
C ARG A 559 20.36 -4.69 2.96
N ARG A 560 20.90 -4.35 4.13
CA ARG A 560 20.70 -5.13 5.37
C ARG A 560 19.24 -5.47 5.68
N LYS A 561 18.32 -4.57 5.36
CA LYS A 561 16.88 -4.76 5.62
C LYS A 561 16.18 -5.73 4.65
N SER A 562 16.75 -5.95 3.48
CA SER A 562 16.22 -6.85 2.44
C SER A 562 16.77 -8.27 2.52
N LEU A 563 17.65 -8.54 3.49
CA LEU A 563 18.23 -9.86 3.71
C LEU A 563 17.28 -10.75 4.54
N PRO A 564 17.33 -12.07 4.33
CA PRO A 564 16.59 -12.99 5.18
C PRO A 564 17.15 -12.96 6.61
N THR A 565 16.25 -13.04 7.58
CA THR A 565 16.58 -13.07 9.01
C THR A 565 16.74 -14.50 9.54
N SER A 566 16.28 -15.50 8.77
CA SER A 566 16.34 -16.91 9.15
C SER A 566 17.76 -17.48 9.03
N PRO A 567 18.15 -18.44 9.87
CA PRO A 567 19.40 -19.18 9.73
C PRO A 567 19.51 -19.90 8.38
N ALA A 568 20.73 -20.20 7.93
CA ALA A 568 20.99 -20.85 6.64
C ALA A 568 20.26 -22.19 6.49
N ASP A 569 20.17 -22.99 7.55
CA ASP A 569 19.45 -24.28 7.52
C ASP A 569 17.96 -24.13 7.23
N VAL A 570 17.33 -23.14 7.85
CA VAL A 570 15.91 -22.82 7.61
C VAL A 570 15.70 -22.35 6.17
N LEU A 571 16.63 -21.57 5.61
CA LEU A 571 16.56 -21.10 4.23
C LEU A 571 16.73 -22.25 3.23
N ILE A 572 17.62 -23.20 3.50
CA ILE A 572 17.81 -24.41 2.70
C ILE A 572 16.53 -25.25 2.76
N GLN A 573 15.98 -25.50 3.95
CA GLN A 573 14.75 -26.25 4.12
C GLN A 573 13.59 -25.63 3.33
N GLN A 574 13.39 -24.33 3.43
CA GLN A 574 12.38 -23.58 2.66
C GLN A 574 12.56 -23.74 1.15
N ALA A 575 13.79 -23.72 0.66
CA ALA A 575 14.09 -23.91 -0.76
C ALA A 575 13.77 -25.36 -1.22
N LEU A 576 14.01 -26.36 -0.39
CA LEU A 576 13.69 -27.77 -0.66
C LEU A 576 12.18 -28.02 -0.69
N GLU A 577 11.41 -27.43 0.22
CA GLU A 577 9.94 -27.56 0.29
C GLU A 577 9.24 -27.11 -1.00
N LEU A 578 9.86 -26.24 -1.77
CA LEU A 578 9.34 -25.78 -3.06
C LEU A 578 9.66 -26.71 -4.24
N ASN A 579 10.30 -27.84 -3.98
CA ASN A 579 10.69 -28.85 -4.98
C ASN A 579 11.52 -28.27 -6.15
N LYS A 580 12.30 -27.20 -5.89
CA LYS A 580 13.24 -26.62 -6.87
C LYS A 580 14.60 -27.31 -6.84
N PHE A 581 14.90 -27.91 -5.70
CA PHE A 581 16.09 -28.68 -5.45
C PHE A 581 15.70 -30.03 -4.93
N ARG A 582 16.53 -31.06 -5.19
CA ARG A 582 16.39 -32.39 -4.65
C ARG A 582 17.60 -32.73 -3.80
N VAL A 583 17.36 -33.50 -2.77
CA VAL A 583 18.42 -34.05 -1.92
C VAL A 583 18.68 -35.50 -2.37
N TYR A 584 19.92 -35.83 -2.60
CA TYR A 584 20.40 -37.18 -2.88
C TYR A 584 21.22 -37.63 -1.69
N ASP A 585 20.87 -38.77 -1.13
CA ASP A 585 21.60 -39.43 -0.07
C ASP A 585 22.63 -40.38 -0.73
N VAL A 586 23.92 -40.20 -0.45
CA VAL A 586 25.00 -40.93 -1.11
C VAL A 586 25.70 -41.91 -0.13
N GLY A 587 25.13 -42.08 1.07
CA GLY A 587 25.72 -42.88 2.15
C GLY A 587 26.61 -42.02 3.08
N ASP A 588 27.06 -42.61 4.19
CA ASP A 588 27.91 -41.95 5.21
C ASP A 588 27.44 -40.56 5.67
N ASP A 589 26.12 -40.38 5.87
CA ASP A 589 25.49 -39.12 6.24
C ASP A 589 25.72 -37.94 5.26
N MET A 590 26.24 -38.19 4.05
CA MET A 590 26.44 -37.17 3.04
C MET A 590 25.19 -36.95 2.16
N LYS A 591 24.59 -35.79 2.29
CA LYS A 591 23.42 -35.33 1.51
C LYS A 591 23.82 -34.24 0.53
N PHE A 592 23.60 -34.48 -0.76
CA PHE A 592 23.87 -33.51 -1.83
C PHE A 592 22.57 -32.84 -2.30
N VAL A 593 22.63 -31.54 -2.51
CA VAL A 593 21.54 -30.74 -3.04
C VAL A 593 21.82 -30.39 -4.49
N ARG A 594 20.87 -30.70 -5.38
CA ARG A 594 20.95 -30.45 -6.82
C ARG A 594 19.65 -29.82 -7.34
N PRO A 595 19.65 -29.05 -8.43
CA PRO A 595 18.41 -28.57 -9.06
C PRO A 595 17.52 -29.75 -9.49
N SER A 596 16.20 -29.60 -9.39
CA SER A 596 15.26 -30.58 -9.90
C SER A 596 15.31 -30.62 -11.43
N HIS A 597 15.27 -31.81 -12.05
CA HIS A 597 15.27 -31.96 -13.51
C HIS A 597 14.24 -31.06 -14.19
N GLY A 598 14.63 -30.37 -15.27
CA GLY A 598 13.81 -29.42 -16.02
C GLY A 598 13.85 -27.98 -15.54
N GLN A 599 14.73 -27.64 -14.59
CA GLN A 599 14.88 -26.28 -14.04
C GLN A 599 16.35 -25.79 -14.00
N SER A 600 17.27 -26.52 -14.63
CA SER A 600 18.67 -26.13 -14.87
C SER A 600 18.82 -25.21 -16.08
#